data_4f72ebd0232671ec6388220f5c05b1f7
#
_entry.id   4f72ebd0232671ec6388220f5c05b1f7
#
_cell.length_a   1.000
_cell.length_b   1.000
_cell.length_c   1.000
_cell.angle_alpha   90.00
_cell.angle_beta   90.00
_cell.angle_gamma   90.00
#
_symmetry.space_group_name_H-M   'P 1'
#
loop_
_entity.id
_entity.type
_entity.pdbx_description
1 polymer ?
#
loop_
_entity_poly.entity_id
_entity_poly.type
_entity_poly.pdbx_seq_one_letter_code
_entity_poly.pdbx_strand_id
1 'polypeptide(L)'
;MPEDDLLTNIMLYWSTNCIASSLRFYYEARSQINVAALRAPVVIPTAILDLPKEVLRQPKLWISQKYPNLVQYTDGPRGGHFAALEEPDLLVEDVRNFVRRLSATSSKL
;
A
#
# COMPACT_ATOMS: atom_id res chain seq x y z
N MET A 1 -13.96 0.46 11.05
CA MET A 1 -14.09 -0.98 10.75
C MET A 1 -15.18 -1.55 11.65
N PRO A 2 -16.21 -2.20 11.10
CA PRO A 2 -17.24 -2.89 11.86
C PRO A 2 -16.66 -3.97 12.77
N GLU A 3 -17.34 -4.25 13.89
CA GLU A 3 -16.88 -5.27 14.86
C GLU A 3 -16.87 -6.67 14.23
N ASP A 4 -17.85 -6.97 13.38
CA ASP A 4 -17.94 -8.25 12.69
C ASP A 4 -16.76 -8.52 11.75
N ASP A 5 -16.25 -7.50 11.06
CA ASP A 5 -15.07 -7.63 10.20
C ASP A 5 -13.81 -7.92 11.04
N LEU A 6 -13.69 -7.27 12.21
CA LEU A 6 -12.59 -7.53 13.14
C LEU A 6 -12.65 -8.97 13.68
N LEU A 7 -13.84 -9.40 14.13
CA LEU A 7 -14.04 -10.76 14.63
C LEU A 7 -13.81 -11.81 13.54
N THR A 8 -14.27 -11.55 12.32
CA THR A 8 -14.02 -12.42 11.17
C THR A 8 -12.53 -12.59 10.92
N ASN A 9 -11.77 -11.50 10.94
CA ASN A 9 -10.32 -11.56 10.77
C ASN A 9 -9.64 -12.40 11.87
N ILE A 10 -10.02 -12.18 13.14
CA ILE A 10 -9.50 -12.96 14.27
C ILE A 10 -9.83 -14.45 14.08
N MET A 11 -11.07 -14.78 13.67
CA MET A 11 -11.52 -16.15 13.49
C MET A 11 -10.79 -16.88 12.36
N LEU A 12 -10.37 -16.18 11.31
CA LEU A 12 -9.56 -16.80 10.24
C LEU A 12 -8.25 -17.38 10.79
N TYR A 13 -7.60 -16.70 11.70
CA TYR A 13 -6.36 -17.20 12.35
C TYR A 13 -6.66 -18.21 13.46
N TRP A 14 -7.71 -17.96 14.24
CA TRP A 14 -8.08 -18.81 15.37
C TRP A 14 -8.53 -20.19 14.93
N SER A 15 -9.48 -20.26 14.01
CA SER A 15 -10.07 -21.54 13.55
C SER A 15 -9.07 -22.41 12.78
N THR A 16 -8.12 -21.80 12.09
CA THR A 16 -7.08 -22.51 11.32
C THR A 16 -5.79 -22.76 12.12
N ASN A 17 -5.70 -22.20 13.33
CA ASN A 17 -4.52 -22.29 14.20
C ASN A 17 -3.21 -21.84 13.49
N CYS A 18 -3.29 -20.84 12.60
CA CYS A 18 -2.16 -20.46 11.73
C CYS A 18 -1.46 -19.16 12.11
N ILE A 19 -1.80 -18.52 13.25
CA ILE A 19 -1.20 -17.23 13.63
C ILE A 19 0.35 -17.30 13.73
N ALA A 20 0.89 -18.36 14.34
CA ALA A 20 2.32 -18.52 14.48
C ALA A 20 3.03 -18.69 13.13
N SER A 21 2.45 -19.46 12.21
CA SER A 21 3.00 -19.67 10.86
C SER A 21 2.89 -18.40 10.00
N SER A 22 1.83 -17.61 10.15
CA SER A 22 1.68 -16.35 9.43
C SER A 22 2.73 -15.31 9.84
N LEU A 23 3.07 -15.25 11.13
CA LEU A 23 4.13 -14.38 11.64
C LEU A 23 5.54 -14.82 11.22
N ARG A 24 5.72 -16.10 10.93
CA ARG A 24 6.99 -16.66 10.48
C ARG A 24 7.47 -16.02 9.17
N PHE A 25 6.56 -15.62 8.28
CA PHE A 25 6.89 -14.88 7.08
C PHE A 25 7.70 -13.60 7.38
N TYR A 26 7.29 -12.81 8.37
CA TYR A 26 8.02 -11.60 8.76
C TYR A 26 9.39 -11.91 9.36
N TYR A 27 9.48 -12.96 10.16
CA TYR A 27 10.74 -13.40 10.77
C TYR A 27 11.77 -13.82 9.71
N GLU A 28 11.36 -14.64 8.76
CA GLU A 28 12.23 -15.16 7.71
C GLU A 28 12.57 -14.09 6.66
N ALA A 29 11.61 -13.26 6.25
CA ALA A 29 11.83 -12.18 5.30
C ALA A 29 12.91 -11.21 5.78
N ARG A 30 13.01 -10.97 7.09
CA ARG A 30 13.99 -10.03 7.66
C ARG A 30 15.44 -10.40 7.32
N SER A 31 15.78 -11.68 7.28
CA SER A 31 17.12 -12.17 6.93
C SER A 31 17.42 -12.11 5.43
N GLN A 32 16.40 -11.99 4.59
CA GLN A 32 16.50 -12.00 3.14
C GLN A 32 16.35 -10.60 2.51
N ILE A 33 16.22 -9.56 3.32
CA ILE A 33 16.05 -8.19 2.82
C ILE A 33 17.30 -7.76 2.03
N ASN A 34 17.16 -7.58 0.74
CA ASN A 34 18.16 -6.96 -0.11
C ASN A 34 18.07 -5.44 -0.02
N VAL A 35 18.88 -4.84 0.84
CA VAL A 35 18.91 -3.39 1.08
C VAL A 35 19.22 -2.60 -0.18
N ALA A 36 20.07 -3.12 -1.08
CA ALA A 36 20.40 -2.45 -2.34
C ALA A 36 19.18 -2.38 -3.26
N ALA A 37 18.42 -3.48 -3.38
CA ALA A 37 17.17 -3.50 -4.14
C ALA A 37 16.11 -2.56 -3.53
N LEU A 38 16.03 -2.49 -2.20
CA LEU A 38 15.13 -1.55 -1.54
C LEU A 38 15.49 -0.07 -1.81
N ARG A 39 16.76 0.23 -1.99
CA ARG A 39 17.24 1.60 -2.28
C ARG A 39 17.16 1.96 -3.76
N ALA A 40 17.11 0.99 -4.65
CA ALA A 40 17.03 1.24 -6.08
C ALA A 40 15.78 2.05 -6.45
N PRO A 41 15.86 3.04 -7.34
CA PRO A 41 14.69 3.78 -7.82
C PRO A 41 13.70 2.88 -8.54
N VAL A 42 12.41 3.14 -8.36
CA VAL A 42 11.33 2.47 -9.09
C VAL A 42 10.89 3.39 -10.24
N VAL A 43 11.28 3.04 -11.46
CA VAL A 43 11.12 3.92 -12.66
C VAL A 43 9.79 3.74 -13.39
N ILE A 44 9.02 2.70 -13.07
CA ILE A 44 7.69 2.51 -13.64
C ILE A 44 6.72 3.61 -13.17
N PRO A 45 5.67 3.92 -13.94
CA PRO A 45 4.62 4.83 -13.49
C PRO A 45 4.05 4.38 -12.15
N THR A 46 4.07 5.26 -11.18
CA THR A 46 3.68 4.94 -9.80
C THR A 46 2.62 5.92 -9.30
N ALA A 47 1.65 5.39 -8.55
CA ALA A 47 0.73 6.18 -7.75
C ALA A 47 0.97 5.92 -6.26
N ILE A 48 0.83 6.96 -5.46
CA ILE A 48 0.87 6.89 -3.99
C ILE A 48 -0.42 7.47 -3.43
N LEU A 49 -1.11 6.68 -2.63
CA LEU A 49 -2.17 7.13 -1.75
C LEU A 49 -1.60 7.20 -0.32
N ASP A 50 -1.38 8.40 0.18
CA ASP A 50 -0.84 8.64 1.51
C ASP A 50 -1.98 8.90 2.49
N LEU A 51 -2.18 7.98 3.44
CA LEU A 51 -3.27 8.05 4.40
C LEU A 51 -2.78 8.52 5.78
N PRO A 52 -3.57 9.33 6.51
CA PRO A 52 -3.10 10.01 7.73
C PRO A 52 -2.77 9.07 8.90
N LYS A 53 -3.35 7.86 8.92
CA LYS A 53 -3.11 6.85 9.98
C LYS A 53 -2.23 5.70 9.49
N GLU A 54 -1.47 5.90 8.39
CA GLU A 54 -0.47 4.93 7.96
C GLU A 54 0.65 4.80 9.02
N VAL A 55 1.12 3.58 9.26
CA VAL A 55 2.14 3.28 10.28
C VAL A 55 3.48 3.91 9.96
N LEU A 56 3.84 3.99 8.68
CA LEU A 56 5.13 4.49 8.20
C LEU A 56 4.93 5.55 7.11
N ARG A 57 4.39 6.71 7.49
CA ARG A 57 4.32 7.85 6.57
C ARG A 57 5.72 8.38 6.27
N GLN A 58 6.00 8.59 4.99
CA GLN A 58 7.28 9.12 4.53
C GLN A 58 7.09 10.55 3.97
N PRO A 59 8.07 11.44 4.19
CA PRO A 59 8.05 12.74 3.55
C PRO A 59 7.96 12.60 2.02
N LYS A 60 7.13 13.43 1.38
CA LYS A 60 6.94 13.41 -0.08
C LYS A 60 8.25 13.53 -0.86
N LEU A 61 9.22 14.25 -0.31
CA LEU A 61 10.57 14.37 -0.91
C LEU A 61 11.27 13.00 -1.01
N TRP A 62 11.16 12.15 0.00
CA TRP A 62 11.77 10.82 -0.03
C TRP A 62 11.03 9.89 -0.99
N ILE A 63 9.72 10.01 -1.03
CA ILE A 63 8.87 9.28 -1.98
C ILE A 63 9.28 9.63 -3.41
N SER A 64 9.44 10.91 -3.75
CA SER A 64 9.82 11.33 -5.10
C SER A 64 11.24 10.90 -5.51
N GLN A 65 12.16 10.76 -4.56
CA GLN A 65 13.48 10.18 -4.82
C GLN A 65 13.43 8.68 -5.14
N LYS A 66 12.57 7.94 -4.41
CA LYS A 66 12.37 6.51 -4.63
C LYS A 66 11.59 6.22 -5.91
N TYR A 67 10.62 7.07 -6.24
CA TYR A 67 9.71 6.92 -7.37
C TYR A 67 9.84 8.10 -8.34
N PRO A 68 10.89 8.17 -9.16
CA PRO A 68 11.12 9.30 -10.08
C PRO A 68 10.01 9.48 -11.11
N ASN A 69 9.25 8.41 -11.42
CA ASN A 69 8.07 8.45 -12.28
C ASN A 69 6.77 8.41 -11.46
N LEU A 70 6.67 9.29 -10.48
CA LEU A 70 5.47 9.46 -9.65
C LEU A 70 4.42 10.25 -10.43
N VAL A 71 3.45 9.56 -11.02
CA VAL A 71 2.39 10.17 -11.86
C VAL A 71 1.16 10.61 -11.05
N GLN A 72 1.01 10.10 -9.84
CA GLN A 72 -0.06 10.47 -8.93
C GLN A 72 0.40 10.43 -7.49
N TYR A 73 0.04 11.46 -6.73
CA TYR A 73 0.18 11.50 -5.29
C TYR A 73 -1.11 12.05 -4.68
N THR A 74 -1.78 11.25 -3.89
CA THR A 74 -3.03 11.61 -3.22
C THR A 74 -2.79 11.64 -1.72
N ASP A 75 -2.98 12.81 -1.12
CA ASP A 75 -3.02 12.96 0.34
C ASP A 75 -4.46 12.71 0.78
N GLY A 76 -4.69 11.51 1.31
CA GLY A 76 -6.04 11.07 1.67
C GLY A 76 -6.54 11.75 2.95
N PRO A 77 -7.85 12.06 3.05
CA PRO A 77 -8.40 12.79 4.18
C PRO A 77 -8.55 11.94 5.45
N ARG A 78 -8.55 10.62 5.30
CA ARG A 78 -8.77 9.65 6.39
C ARG A 78 -8.28 8.27 5.98
N GLY A 79 -8.29 7.30 6.93
CA GLY A 79 -7.82 5.93 6.71
C GLY A 79 -6.37 5.71 7.13
N GLY A 80 -5.92 4.47 7.07
CA GLY A 80 -4.61 4.04 7.54
C GLY A 80 -4.07 2.83 6.79
N HIS A 81 -3.33 1.99 7.50
CA HIS A 81 -2.55 0.89 6.96
C HIS A 81 -3.39 -0.14 6.17
N PHE A 82 -4.60 -0.40 6.61
CA PHE A 82 -5.51 -1.33 5.95
C PHE A 82 -6.53 -0.60 5.07
N ALA A 83 -6.02 0.23 4.15
CA ALA A 83 -6.80 1.10 3.30
C ALA A 83 -8.01 0.43 2.63
N ALA A 84 -7.85 -0.81 2.14
CA ALA A 84 -8.92 -1.55 1.48
C ALA A 84 -10.07 -1.93 2.44
N LEU A 85 -9.76 -2.12 3.72
CA LEU A 85 -10.73 -2.47 4.75
C LEU A 85 -11.32 -1.22 5.41
N GLU A 86 -10.49 -0.18 5.61
CA GLU A 86 -10.89 1.04 6.31
C GLU A 86 -11.64 2.02 5.40
N GLU A 87 -11.18 2.19 4.16
CA GLU A 87 -11.64 3.19 3.20
C GLU A 87 -11.68 2.63 1.77
N PRO A 88 -12.49 1.58 1.51
CA PRO A 88 -12.51 0.90 0.20
C PRO A 88 -12.86 1.82 -0.95
N ASP A 89 -13.83 2.71 -0.78
CA ASP A 89 -14.28 3.63 -1.82
C ASP A 89 -13.19 4.62 -2.22
N LEU A 90 -12.47 5.15 -1.23
CA LEU A 90 -11.36 6.08 -1.45
C LEU A 90 -10.21 5.39 -2.21
N LEU A 91 -9.86 4.16 -1.81
CA LEU A 91 -8.85 3.37 -2.50
C LEU A 91 -9.25 3.06 -3.95
N VAL A 92 -10.51 2.64 -4.17
CA VAL A 92 -11.03 2.34 -5.51
C VAL A 92 -11.01 3.57 -6.41
N GLU A 93 -11.41 4.72 -5.88
CA GLU A 93 -11.37 5.98 -6.64
C GLU A 93 -9.94 6.36 -7.02
N ASP A 94 -9.00 6.25 -6.09
CA ASP A 94 -7.59 6.56 -6.33
C ASP A 94 -6.98 5.66 -7.40
N VAL A 95 -7.23 4.34 -7.32
CA VAL A 95 -6.79 3.37 -8.34
C VAL A 95 -7.39 3.69 -9.71
N ARG A 96 -8.69 4.01 -9.80
CA ARG A 96 -9.33 4.40 -11.06
C ARG A 96 -8.73 5.67 -11.65
N ASN A 97 -8.42 6.65 -10.82
CA ASN A 97 -7.76 7.88 -11.24
C ASN A 97 -6.35 7.61 -11.80
N PHE A 98 -5.60 6.74 -11.16
CA PHE A 98 -4.30 6.30 -11.64
C PHE A 98 -4.39 5.62 -13.03
N VAL A 99 -5.30 4.68 -13.21
CA VAL A 99 -5.52 4.00 -14.49
C VAL A 99 -5.90 5.00 -15.60
N ARG A 100 -6.78 5.96 -15.31
CA ARG A 100 -7.14 7.02 -16.28
C ARG A 100 -5.94 7.86 -16.70
N ARG A 101 -5.06 8.21 -15.77
CA ARG A 101 -3.82 8.96 -16.06
C ARG A 101 -2.87 8.17 -16.97
N LEU A 102 -2.70 6.88 -16.72
CA LEU A 102 -1.90 6.00 -17.57
C LEU A 102 -2.46 5.92 -18.99
N SER A 103 -3.77 5.71 -19.13
CA SER A 103 -4.43 5.62 -20.43
C SER A 103 -4.30 6.92 -21.23
N ALA A 104 -4.45 8.08 -20.58
CA ALA A 104 -4.29 9.38 -21.21
C ALA A 104 -2.86 9.67 -21.68
N THR A 105 -1.86 9.08 -21.04
CA THR A 105 -0.45 9.21 -21.44
C THR A 105 -0.13 8.29 -22.63
N SER A 106 -0.71 7.08 -22.66
CA SER A 106 -0.51 6.11 -23.75
C SER A 106 -1.14 6.55 -25.08
N SER A 107 -2.21 7.36 -25.06
CA SER A 107 -2.87 7.83 -26.28
C SER A 107 -2.17 9.03 -26.96
N LYS A 108 -1.05 9.50 -26.41
CA LYS A 108 -0.25 10.60 -26.97
C LYS A 108 1.06 10.14 -27.64
N LEU A 109 1.30 8.84 -27.69
CA LEU A 109 2.38 8.19 -28.38
C LEU A 109 1.88 7.54 -29.69
#